data_8f5bec141376abf5329e1df2bcd9e597
#
_entry.id   8f5bec141376abf5329e1df2bcd9e597
#
_cell.length_a   1.000
_cell.length_b   1.000
_cell.length_c   1.000
_cell.angle_alpha   90.00
_cell.angle_beta   90.00
_cell.angle_gamma   90.00
#
_symmetry.space_group_name_H-M   'P 1'
#
loop_
_entity.id
_entity.type
_entity.pdbx_description
1 polymer ?
#
loop_
_entity_poly.entity_id
_entity_poly.type
_entity_poly.pdbx_seq_one_letter_code
_entity_poly.pdbx_strand_id
1 'polypeptide(L)'
;MNEIVKEAAQLPDRQTVLSVKHWDDRLFSFRVSRPASFRFRSGEFVMIGLPGENGKPLLRAYSIASPFWDEELEFYSIKVPDGPLTSKLQKIQPGDQVIVKTKSTG
;
A
#
# COMPACT_ATOMS: atom_id res chain seq x y z
N MET A 1 17.90 1.00 22.97
CA MET A 1 17.36 0.79 22.78
C MET A 1 16.99 0.76 22.13
N ASN A 2 17.05 0.78 21.82
CA ASN A 2 16.53 0.72 21.26
C ASN A 2 16.61 1.11 19.86
N GLU A 3 17.65 0.72 19.04
CA GLU A 3 17.72 1.01 17.64
C GLU A 3 16.61 0.38 16.85
N ILE A 4 16.17 -0.78 17.28
CA ILE A 4 15.03 -1.44 16.64
C ILE A 4 13.79 -0.58 16.74
N VAL A 5 13.58 0.03 17.90
CA VAL A 5 12.44 0.89 18.10
C VAL A 5 12.56 2.16 17.23
N LYS A 6 13.79 2.68 17.12
CA LYS A 6 14.02 3.82 16.26
C LYS A 6 13.75 3.49 14.81
N GLU A 7 14.19 2.33 14.35
CA GLU A 7 13.95 1.93 12.98
C GLU A 7 12.46 1.78 12.70
N ALA A 8 11.74 1.15 13.62
CA ALA A 8 10.30 1.03 13.46
C ALA A 8 9.64 2.39 13.39
N ALA A 9 10.10 3.33 14.20
CA ALA A 9 9.56 4.68 14.18
C ALA A 9 9.92 5.43 12.91
N GLN A 10 10.99 5.04 12.24
CA GLN A 10 11.40 5.67 11.00
C GLN A 10 10.69 5.11 9.76
N LEU A 11 9.81 4.14 9.95
CA LEU A 11 9.07 3.53 8.86
C LEU A 11 7.57 3.82 9.01
N PRO A 12 7.20 5.11 9.13
CA PRO A 12 5.80 5.46 9.37
C PRO A 12 4.90 5.18 8.18
N ASP A 13 5.50 4.95 7.00
CA ASP A 13 4.73 4.73 5.80
C ASP A 13 4.34 3.27 5.59
N ARG A 14 4.71 2.38 6.51
CA ARG A 14 4.35 0.99 6.38
C ARG A 14 2.96 0.74 6.94
N GLN A 15 2.14 0.10 6.14
CA GLN A 15 0.79 -0.26 6.53
C GLN A 15 0.60 -1.77 6.38
N THR A 16 -0.30 -2.32 7.17
CA THR A 16 -0.56 -3.75 7.18
C THR A 16 -1.69 -4.08 6.21
N VAL A 17 -1.47 -5.11 5.39
CA VAL A 17 -2.51 -5.62 4.50
C VAL A 17 -3.56 -6.32 5.37
N LEU A 18 -4.80 -5.91 5.23
CA LEU A 18 -5.91 -6.45 6.02
C LEU A 18 -6.69 -7.50 5.25
N SER A 19 -6.84 -7.31 3.94
CA SER A 19 -7.55 -8.27 3.10
C SER A 19 -7.09 -8.12 1.66
N VAL A 20 -7.23 -9.20 0.89
CA VAL A 20 -6.90 -9.22 -0.52
C VAL A 20 -8.02 -9.98 -1.21
N LYS A 21 -8.44 -9.46 -2.37
CA LYS A 21 -9.46 -10.13 -3.17
C LYS A 21 -9.00 -10.19 -4.62
N HIS A 22 -8.93 -11.40 -5.15
CA HIS A 22 -8.63 -11.62 -6.56
C HIS A 22 -9.95 -11.75 -7.30
N TRP A 23 -10.23 -10.77 -8.16
CA TRP A 23 -11.51 -10.71 -8.85
C TRP A 23 -11.53 -11.64 -10.07
N ASP A 24 -10.41 -11.66 -10.79
CA ASP A 24 -10.24 -12.53 -11.96
C ASP A 24 -8.75 -12.58 -12.31
N ASP A 25 -8.43 -13.02 -13.52
CA ASP A 25 -7.04 -13.15 -13.96
C ASP A 25 -6.33 -11.81 -14.11
N ARG A 26 -7.07 -10.71 -14.14
CA ARG A 26 -6.50 -9.40 -14.45
C ARG A 26 -6.58 -8.41 -13.31
N LEU A 27 -7.46 -8.63 -12.36
CA LEU A 27 -7.77 -7.61 -11.36
C LEU A 27 -7.76 -8.19 -9.97
N PHE A 28 -7.13 -7.47 -9.06
CA PHE A 28 -7.24 -7.76 -7.63
C PHE A 28 -7.39 -6.44 -6.88
N SER A 29 -7.88 -6.53 -5.66
CA SER A 29 -7.93 -5.38 -4.77
C SER A 29 -7.40 -5.80 -3.42
N PHE A 30 -7.00 -4.81 -2.64
CA PHE A 30 -6.50 -5.07 -1.30
C PHE A 30 -6.83 -3.89 -0.41
N ARG A 31 -6.98 -4.20 0.87
CA ARG A 31 -7.23 -3.19 1.88
C ARG A 31 -6.09 -3.19 2.87
N VAL A 32 -5.71 -2.00 3.29
CA VAL A 32 -4.62 -1.84 4.25
C VAL A 32 -5.08 -0.95 5.39
N SER A 33 -4.34 -1.03 6.48
CA SER A 33 -4.58 -0.14 7.62
C SER A 33 -4.41 1.31 7.19
N ARG A 34 -5.13 2.18 7.86
CA ARG A 34 -5.09 3.62 7.59
C ARG A 34 -4.51 4.35 8.79
N PRO A 35 -3.47 5.16 8.60
CA PRO A 35 -2.97 5.98 9.70
C PRO A 35 -4.08 6.89 10.24
N ALA A 36 -4.18 6.99 11.55
CA ALA A 36 -5.27 7.73 12.19
C ALA A 36 -5.33 9.20 11.77
N SER A 37 -4.17 9.77 11.47
CA SER A 37 -4.10 11.19 11.12
C SER A 37 -4.21 11.45 9.61
N PHE A 38 -4.28 10.39 8.82
CA PHE A 38 -4.30 10.58 7.37
C PHE A 38 -5.66 11.04 6.89
N ARG A 39 -5.67 12.15 6.19
CA ARG A 39 -6.88 12.74 5.59
C ARG A 39 -6.69 12.78 4.08
N PHE A 40 -7.72 12.44 3.34
CA PHE A 40 -7.67 12.49 1.89
C PHE A 40 -9.05 12.82 1.34
N ARG A 41 -9.06 13.23 0.08
CA ARG A 41 -10.31 13.48 -0.66
C ARG A 41 -10.55 12.32 -1.61
N SER A 42 -11.82 12.10 -1.92
CA SER A 42 -12.18 11.04 -2.88
C SER A 42 -11.40 11.20 -4.18
N GLY A 43 -10.82 10.10 -4.63
CA GLY A 43 -10.08 10.08 -5.88
C GLY A 43 -8.62 10.48 -5.78
N GLU A 44 -8.16 10.88 -4.61
CA GLU A 44 -6.74 11.16 -4.45
C GLU A 44 -5.93 9.87 -4.56
N PHE A 45 -4.67 10.01 -4.94
CA PHE A 45 -3.79 8.87 -5.05
C PHE A 45 -2.69 8.96 -4.00
N VAL A 46 -2.12 7.80 -3.71
CA VAL A 46 -0.92 7.68 -2.88
C VAL A 46 0.07 6.81 -3.62
N MET A 47 1.33 6.87 -3.21
CA MET A 47 2.33 5.98 -3.77
C MET A 47 2.38 4.71 -2.94
N ILE A 48 2.28 3.58 -3.61
CA ILE A 48 2.30 2.27 -2.96
C ILE A 48 3.48 1.48 -3.50
N GLY A 49 4.10 0.73 -2.63
CA GLY A 49 5.20 -0.11 -3.03
C GLY A 49 5.51 -1.19 -2.02
N LEU A 50 6.51 -1.97 -2.38
CA LEU A 50 7.06 -3.01 -1.52
C LEU A 50 8.53 -2.69 -1.31
N PRO A 51 9.11 -3.16 -0.21
CA PRO A 51 10.55 -2.99 -0.02
C PRO A 51 11.27 -3.61 -1.20
N GLY A 52 12.10 -2.81 -1.87
CA GLY A 52 12.87 -3.29 -3.00
C GLY A 52 14.20 -3.84 -2.54
N GLU A 53 14.91 -4.44 -3.49
CA GLU A 53 16.28 -4.85 -3.25
C GLU A 53 17.11 -3.61 -3.01
N ASN A 54 18.15 -3.74 -2.23
CA ASN A 54 19.06 -2.62 -1.90
C ASN A 54 18.37 -1.52 -1.10
N GLY A 55 17.26 -1.83 -0.44
CA GLY A 55 16.59 -0.86 0.41
C GLY A 55 15.83 0.24 -0.31
N LYS A 56 15.74 0.16 -1.63
CA LYS A 56 15.00 1.17 -2.39
C LYS A 56 13.63 0.61 -2.78
N PRO A 57 12.56 1.22 -2.29
CA PRO A 57 11.23 0.73 -2.65
C PRO A 57 10.89 1.09 -4.08
N LEU A 58 10.17 0.19 -4.73
CA LEU A 58 9.60 0.47 -6.03
C LEU A 58 8.18 0.96 -5.79
N LEU A 59 7.91 2.20 -6.19
CA LEU A 59 6.65 2.86 -5.89
C LEU A 59 5.86 3.13 -7.16
N ARG A 60 4.54 3.04 -7.06
CA ARG A 60 3.62 3.41 -8.14
C ARG A 60 2.41 4.12 -7.54
N ALA A 61 1.80 4.97 -8.32
CA ALA A 61 0.63 5.72 -7.87
C ALA A 61 -0.61 4.85 -7.95
N TYR A 62 -1.41 4.87 -6.89
CA TYR A 62 -2.68 4.15 -6.80
C TYR A 62 -3.73 5.09 -6.26
N SER A 63 -4.86 5.16 -6.95
CA SER A 63 -5.99 5.93 -6.46
C SER A 63 -6.63 5.21 -5.27
N ILE A 64 -7.02 5.99 -4.28
CA ILE A 64 -7.71 5.45 -3.12
C ILE A 64 -9.15 5.18 -3.52
N ALA A 65 -9.56 3.91 -3.45
CA ALA A 65 -10.90 3.50 -3.86
C ALA A 65 -11.91 3.58 -2.74
N SER A 66 -11.45 3.46 -1.49
CA SER A 66 -12.35 3.57 -0.34
C SER A 66 -12.73 5.04 -0.11
N PRO A 67 -13.90 5.27 0.47
CA PRO A 67 -14.31 6.65 0.76
C PRO A 67 -13.49 7.23 1.92
N PHE A 68 -13.47 8.56 2.03
CA PHE A 68 -12.62 9.23 3.01
C PHE A 68 -13.04 8.93 4.45
N TRP A 69 -14.25 8.43 4.68
CA TRP A 69 -14.71 8.09 6.03
C TRP A 69 -14.46 6.64 6.40
N ASP A 70 -13.91 5.83 5.50
CA ASP A 70 -13.61 4.43 5.79
C ASP A 70 -12.41 4.36 6.74
N GLU A 71 -12.44 3.38 7.62
CA GLU A 71 -11.34 3.15 8.55
C GLU A 71 -10.14 2.49 7.88
N GLU A 72 -10.32 1.96 6.67
CA GLU A 72 -9.28 1.29 5.91
C GLU A 72 -9.08 2.00 4.58
N LEU A 73 -7.96 1.71 3.95
CA LEU A 73 -7.68 2.18 2.59
C LEU A 73 -7.80 1.01 1.63
N GLU A 74 -8.53 1.21 0.54
CA GLU A 74 -8.69 0.17 -0.47
C GLU A 74 -8.13 0.62 -1.80
N PHE A 75 -7.49 -0.32 -2.49
CA PHE A 75 -6.86 -0.07 -3.78
C PHE A 75 -7.17 -1.21 -4.74
N TYR A 76 -7.29 -0.87 -6.02
CA TYR A 76 -7.45 -1.85 -7.09
C TYR A 76 -6.19 -1.85 -7.93
N SER A 77 -5.76 -3.02 -8.36
CA SER A 77 -4.56 -3.15 -9.16
C SER A 77 -4.76 -4.19 -10.25
N ILE A 78 -4.16 -3.92 -11.38
CA ILE A 78 -4.18 -4.85 -12.51
C ILE A 78 -2.99 -5.79 -12.36
N LYS A 79 -3.24 -7.07 -12.64
CA LYS A 79 -2.18 -8.08 -12.61
C LYS A 79 -1.41 -8.02 -13.91
N VAL A 80 -0.20 -7.51 -13.84
CA VAL A 80 0.70 -7.44 -15.00
C VAL A 80 1.82 -8.43 -14.73
N PRO A 81 1.88 -9.57 -15.46
CA PRO A 81 2.83 -10.62 -15.14
C PRO A 81 4.28 -10.16 -15.09
N ASP A 82 4.65 -9.26 -15.99
CA ASP A 82 6.01 -8.77 -16.06
C ASP A 82 6.20 -7.41 -15.40
N GLY A 83 5.17 -6.90 -14.75
CA GLY A 83 5.27 -5.60 -14.05
C GLY A 83 6.22 -5.71 -12.87
N PRO A 84 7.18 -4.79 -12.73
CA PRO A 84 8.14 -4.86 -11.63
C PRO A 84 7.51 -4.86 -10.25
N LEU A 85 6.46 -4.05 -10.05
CA LEU A 85 5.77 -4.01 -8.77
C LEU A 85 4.59 -4.96 -8.75
N THR A 86 3.73 -4.91 -9.77
CA THR A 86 2.48 -5.66 -9.73
C THR A 86 2.67 -7.16 -9.70
N SER A 87 3.76 -7.67 -10.28
CA SER A 87 4.05 -9.10 -10.21
C SER A 87 4.28 -9.57 -8.78
N LYS A 88 4.76 -8.67 -7.92
CA LYS A 88 4.98 -8.99 -6.50
C LYS A 88 3.79 -8.57 -5.66
N LEU A 89 3.17 -7.45 -5.99
CA LEU A 89 2.06 -6.93 -5.22
C LEU A 89 0.86 -7.87 -5.26
N GLN A 90 0.64 -8.57 -6.39
CA GLN A 90 -0.47 -9.52 -6.49
C GLN A 90 -0.32 -10.73 -5.57
N LYS A 91 0.85 -10.91 -4.97
CA LYS A 91 1.12 -12.04 -4.08
C LYS A 91 1.02 -11.68 -2.60
N ILE A 92 0.71 -10.44 -2.29
CA ILE A 92 0.58 -10.05 -0.88
C ILE A 92 -0.58 -10.77 -0.23
N GLN A 93 -0.47 -10.95 1.08
CA GLN A 93 -1.47 -11.64 1.88
C GLN A 93 -1.78 -10.83 3.13
N PRO A 94 -2.93 -11.06 3.76
CA PRO A 94 -3.23 -10.41 5.02
C PRO A 94 -2.09 -10.62 6.02
N GLY A 95 -1.70 -9.55 6.67
CA GLY A 95 -0.58 -9.57 7.60
C GLY A 95 0.72 -9.06 6.99
N ASP A 96 0.83 -9.06 5.68
CA ASP A 96 2.01 -8.50 5.02
C ASP A 96 1.99 -6.98 5.17
N GLN A 97 3.15 -6.37 4.99
CA GLN A 97 3.27 -4.93 5.04
C GLN A 97 3.58 -4.37 3.67
N VAL A 98 2.97 -3.24 3.36
CA VAL A 98 3.24 -2.49 2.14
C VAL A 98 3.61 -1.07 2.51
N ILE A 99 4.32 -0.42 1.61
CA ILE A 99 4.68 0.98 1.78
C ILE A 99 3.54 1.80 1.18
N VAL A 100 3.03 2.74 1.98
CA VAL A 100 1.99 3.66 1.53
C VAL A 100 2.46 5.06 1.87
N LYS A 101 2.82 5.84 0.86
CA LYS A 101 3.25 7.21 1.06
C LYS A 101 2.02 8.08 1.16
N THR A 102 1.70 8.47 2.38
CA THR A 102 0.47 9.22 2.67
C THR A 102 0.58 10.70 2.41
N LYS A 103 1.74 11.19 2.05
CA LYS A 103 1.85 12.56 1.61
C LYS A 103 1.32 12.64 0.19
N SER A 104 0.10 13.11 0.10
CA SER A 104 -0.51 13.37 -1.20
C SER A 104 0.19 14.58 -1.80
N THR A 105 0.73 14.43 -2.99
CA THR A 105 1.30 15.53 -3.73
C THR A 105 0.38 15.97 -4.86
N GLY A 106 -0.76 15.34 -4.93
CA GLY A 106 -1.70 15.61 -5.99
C GLY A 106 -2.68 16.71 -5.70
#